data_51b22b47315a408fd535372075ce3914
#
_entry.id   51b22b47315a408fd535372075ce3914
#
_cell.length_a   1.000
_cell.length_b   1.000
_cell.length_c   1.000
_cell.angle_alpha   90.00
_cell.angle_beta   90.00
_cell.angle_gamma   90.00
#
_symmetry.space_group_name_H-M   'P 1'
#
loop_
_entity.id
_entity.type
_entity.pdbx_description
1 polymer ?
#
loop_
_entity_poly.entity_id
_entity_poly.type
_entity_poly.pdbx_seq_one_letter_code
_entity_poly.pdbx_strand_id
1 'polypeptide(L)'
;MPCYVLLGGKVRDRVRVYWSHCATWRINHPSLYQPAITSLDGVKVLGAEVREKGFTALKTNIFLYEGGKPRGWRPGFGVPFLPELNVDKHVLRNLRTHLAAMREGAGPDVDLLLDLNFNAKTEGYLEILKAIAEFDMFWVEIDSYNPAALGYIRRQSPHPISSCETLLGLREFLPYFREQAMDVAIIDAVWNGVWQAMKIANAAEAFEVNIAPHNFYGHLCTMMNVHFAAAVPNLRIMEVDIDRIAWDHELFTHVPQFESGYLVVPDRPGWGTEPNQAGLAAHPPTARAGIMEYGRRTP
;
A
#
# COMPACT_ATOMS: atom_id res chain seq x y z
N MET A 1 14.94 -18.22 18.14
CA MET A 1 14.57 -16.84 18.58
C MET A 1 13.79 -16.15 17.45
N PRO A 2 12.93 -15.19 17.73
CA PRO A 2 12.25 -14.38 16.70
C PRO A 2 13.23 -13.51 15.91
N CYS A 3 12.92 -13.24 14.63
CA CYS A 3 13.82 -12.47 13.76
C CYS A 3 14.06 -11.02 14.22
N TYR A 4 13.09 -10.38 14.86
CA TYR A 4 13.29 -9.01 15.36
C TYR A 4 14.45 -8.91 16.40
N VAL A 5 14.78 -10.01 17.11
CA VAL A 5 15.91 -10.03 18.04
C VAL A 5 17.25 -9.83 17.32
N LEU A 6 17.38 -10.39 16.09
CA LEU A 6 18.56 -10.19 15.24
C LEU A 6 18.65 -8.77 14.66
N LEU A 7 17.53 -8.03 14.68
CA LEU A 7 17.45 -6.65 14.19
C LEU A 7 17.67 -5.61 15.30
N GLY A 8 18.02 -6.05 16.51
CA GLY A 8 18.26 -5.16 17.65
C GLY A 8 17.19 -5.22 18.74
N GLY A 9 16.16 -6.03 18.56
CA GLY A 9 15.02 -6.17 19.46
C GLY A 9 13.81 -5.38 19.00
N LYS A 10 12.65 -5.68 19.58
CA LYS A 10 11.41 -4.96 19.28
C LYS A 10 11.24 -3.73 20.18
N VAL A 11 10.80 -2.62 19.62
CA VAL A 11 10.45 -1.39 20.34
C VAL A 11 8.93 -1.25 20.54
N ARG A 12 8.16 -2.19 19.97
CA ARG A 12 6.69 -2.29 20.13
C ARG A 12 6.22 -3.74 20.02
N ASP A 13 5.14 -4.05 20.72
CA ASP A 13 4.52 -5.41 20.73
C ASP A 13 3.44 -5.59 19.67
N ARG A 14 2.98 -4.51 19.09
CA ARG A 14 1.99 -4.49 17.98
C ARG A 14 2.29 -3.36 17.02
N VAL A 15 1.95 -3.58 15.76
CA VAL A 15 2.19 -2.65 14.64
C VAL A 15 0.86 -2.16 14.12
N ARG A 16 0.63 -0.83 14.10
CA ARG A 16 -0.54 -0.23 13.44
C ARG A 16 -0.47 -0.52 11.95
N VAL A 17 -1.60 -0.92 11.36
CA VAL A 17 -1.68 -1.22 9.94
C VAL A 17 -2.81 -0.47 9.24
N TYR A 18 -2.68 -0.28 7.93
CA TYR A 18 -3.76 0.19 7.09
C TYR A 18 -4.25 -0.90 6.14
N TRP A 19 -5.55 -0.89 5.82
CA TRP A 19 -6.14 -1.74 4.81
C TRP A 19 -5.72 -1.24 3.44
N SER A 20 -4.79 -1.96 2.79
CA SER A 20 -4.29 -1.63 1.47
C SER A 20 -5.25 -2.05 0.37
N HIS A 21 -5.09 -1.48 -0.84
CA HIS A 21 -5.92 -1.77 -2.02
C HIS A 21 -7.43 -1.76 -1.72
N CYS A 22 -7.85 -0.95 -0.73
CA CYS A 22 -9.24 -0.84 -0.30
C CYS A 22 -10.13 -0.42 -1.46
N ALA A 23 -11.06 -1.26 -1.86
CA ALA A 23 -11.86 -1.30 -3.08
C ALA A 23 -11.18 -1.90 -4.32
N THR A 24 -9.87 -1.86 -4.45
CA THR A 24 -9.15 -2.22 -5.68
C THR A 24 -9.39 -3.66 -6.11
N TRP A 25 -9.23 -4.61 -5.18
CA TRP A 25 -9.43 -6.02 -5.49
C TRP A 25 -10.89 -6.34 -5.78
N ARG A 26 -11.82 -5.80 -4.99
CA ARG A 26 -13.26 -6.04 -5.14
C ARG A 26 -13.87 -5.41 -6.41
N ILE A 27 -13.25 -4.36 -6.95
CA ILE A 27 -13.63 -3.74 -8.21
C ILE A 27 -13.03 -4.50 -9.40
N ASN A 28 -11.71 -4.76 -9.36
CA ASN A 28 -11.00 -5.30 -10.53
C ASN A 28 -11.12 -6.82 -10.65
N HIS A 29 -11.32 -7.54 -9.54
CA HIS A 29 -11.39 -9.01 -9.49
C HIS A 29 -12.60 -9.51 -8.70
N PRO A 30 -13.83 -9.14 -9.09
CA PRO A 30 -15.04 -9.45 -8.33
C PRO A 30 -15.38 -10.92 -8.23
N SER A 31 -14.77 -11.78 -9.07
CA SER A 31 -14.92 -13.25 -8.95
C SER A 31 -14.09 -13.86 -7.83
N LEU A 32 -13.04 -13.18 -7.36
CA LEU A 32 -12.11 -13.66 -6.34
C LEU A 32 -12.34 -12.96 -4.99
N TYR A 33 -12.75 -11.71 -5.01
CA TYR A 33 -12.86 -10.87 -3.81
C TYR A 33 -14.28 -10.35 -3.63
N GLN A 34 -14.89 -10.68 -2.49
CA GLN A 34 -16.29 -10.40 -2.19
C GLN A 34 -16.45 -9.58 -0.90
N PRO A 35 -17.54 -8.81 -0.79
CA PRO A 35 -18.54 -8.52 -1.82
C PRO A 35 -17.97 -7.66 -2.95
N ALA A 36 -18.38 -7.94 -4.20
CA ALA A 36 -17.99 -7.13 -5.36
C ALA A 36 -18.49 -5.69 -5.22
N ILE A 37 -17.66 -4.72 -5.60
CA ILE A 37 -18.02 -3.29 -5.60
C ILE A 37 -18.33 -2.85 -7.02
N THR A 38 -19.57 -2.44 -7.23
CA THR A 38 -20.08 -2.03 -8.55
C THR A 38 -20.60 -0.59 -8.58
N SER A 39 -20.59 0.11 -7.44
CA SER A 39 -21.13 1.47 -7.30
C SER A 39 -20.46 2.22 -6.15
N LEU A 40 -20.73 3.52 -6.06
CA LEU A 40 -20.29 4.35 -4.92
C LEU A 40 -20.94 3.94 -3.59
N ASP A 41 -22.15 3.39 -3.61
CA ASP A 41 -22.77 2.85 -2.40
C ASP A 41 -22.00 1.64 -1.86
N GLY A 42 -21.49 0.79 -2.76
CA GLY A 42 -20.57 -0.28 -2.39
C GLY A 42 -19.26 0.23 -1.76
N VAL A 43 -18.75 1.37 -2.21
CA VAL A 43 -17.58 2.03 -1.61
C VAL A 43 -17.88 2.55 -0.21
N LYS A 44 -19.07 3.14 0.03
CA LYS A 44 -19.51 3.57 1.37
C LYS A 44 -19.62 2.37 2.32
N VAL A 45 -20.23 1.28 1.87
CA VAL A 45 -20.34 0.05 2.65
C VAL A 45 -18.97 -0.50 3.02
N LEU A 46 -17.99 -0.50 2.08
CA LEU A 46 -16.64 -0.90 2.38
C LEU A 46 -15.96 0.02 3.40
N GLY A 47 -16.14 1.34 3.29
CA GLY A 47 -15.64 2.29 4.29
C GLY A 47 -16.17 1.98 5.71
N ALA A 48 -17.46 1.65 5.83
CA ALA A 48 -18.05 1.21 7.09
C ALA A 48 -17.44 -0.11 7.58
N GLU A 49 -17.23 -1.08 6.70
CA GLU A 49 -16.57 -2.36 7.01
C GLU A 49 -15.15 -2.15 7.57
N VAL A 50 -14.37 -1.24 7.00
CA VAL A 50 -13.02 -0.88 7.51
C VAL A 50 -13.10 -0.48 8.99
N ARG A 51 -14.00 0.43 9.32
CA ARG A 51 -14.22 0.91 10.69
C ARG A 51 -14.73 -0.20 11.61
N GLU A 52 -15.70 -0.98 11.16
CA GLU A 52 -16.32 -2.07 11.95
C GLU A 52 -15.30 -3.17 12.28
N LYS A 53 -14.35 -3.43 11.39
CA LYS A 53 -13.22 -4.35 11.64
C LYS A 53 -12.11 -3.72 12.50
N GLY A 54 -12.28 -2.50 12.96
CA GLY A 54 -11.37 -1.81 13.86
C GLY A 54 -10.13 -1.19 13.16
N PHE A 55 -10.09 -1.15 11.82
CA PHE A 55 -9.01 -0.46 11.13
C PHE A 55 -9.18 1.05 11.25
N THR A 56 -8.08 1.73 11.54
CA THR A 56 -8.03 3.18 11.70
C THR A 56 -7.42 3.89 10.50
N ALA A 57 -7.09 3.15 9.44
CA ALA A 57 -6.53 3.68 8.21
C ALA A 57 -6.81 2.75 7.01
N LEU A 58 -6.99 3.33 5.83
CA LEU A 58 -7.17 2.61 4.58
C LEU A 58 -6.45 3.33 3.42
N LYS A 59 -5.93 2.56 2.45
CA LYS A 59 -5.34 3.09 1.21
C LYS A 59 -6.16 2.65 0.00
N THR A 60 -6.50 3.60 -0.86
CA THR A 60 -7.26 3.36 -2.09
C THR A 60 -6.54 3.92 -3.31
N ASN A 61 -7.04 3.64 -4.51
CA ASN A 61 -6.54 4.13 -5.80
C ASN A 61 -7.59 5.01 -6.49
N ILE A 62 -7.30 5.44 -7.72
CA ILE A 62 -8.27 6.19 -8.54
C ILE A 62 -9.16 5.24 -9.33
N PHE A 63 -10.47 5.46 -9.28
CA PHE A 63 -11.48 4.74 -10.04
C PHE A 63 -12.35 5.69 -10.86
N LEU A 64 -12.68 5.27 -12.07
CA LEU A 64 -13.63 5.94 -12.95
C LEU A 64 -14.97 5.21 -12.92
N TYR A 65 -16.06 5.97 -12.79
CA TYR A 65 -17.44 5.46 -12.70
C TYR A 65 -18.20 5.76 -13.99
N GLU A 66 -17.80 5.08 -15.08
CA GLU A 66 -18.43 5.20 -16.39
C GLU A 66 -19.22 3.96 -16.75
N GLY A 67 -20.33 4.13 -17.46
CA GLY A 67 -21.11 3.00 -17.97
C GLY A 67 -21.67 2.06 -16.90
N GLY A 68 -21.83 2.54 -15.66
CA GLY A 68 -22.45 1.80 -14.57
C GLY A 68 -21.53 0.82 -13.84
N LYS A 69 -20.24 0.75 -14.19
CA LYS A 69 -19.26 -0.08 -13.45
C LYS A 69 -17.98 0.71 -13.19
N PRO A 70 -17.45 0.66 -11.95
CA PRO A 70 -16.16 1.27 -11.66
C PRO A 70 -15.02 0.49 -12.34
N ARG A 71 -14.00 1.22 -12.76
CA ARG A 71 -12.74 0.66 -13.28
C ARG A 71 -11.55 1.46 -12.76
N GLY A 72 -10.44 0.80 -12.48
CA GLY A 72 -9.21 1.47 -12.06
C GLY A 72 -8.66 2.39 -13.15
N TRP A 73 -8.23 3.60 -12.78
CA TRP A 73 -7.48 4.49 -13.66
C TRP A 73 -5.98 4.25 -13.48
N ARG A 74 -5.35 3.62 -14.48
CA ARG A 74 -3.97 3.13 -14.40
C ARG A 74 -3.18 3.41 -15.68
N PRO A 75 -3.03 4.66 -16.14
CA PRO A 75 -2.32 4.95 -17.39
C PRO A 75 -0.84 4.60 -17.35
N GLY A 76 -0.19 4.59 -16.18
CA GLY A 76 1.21 4.20 -16.01
C GLY A 76 1.47 2.70 -16.09
N PHE A 77 0.43 1.86 -15.94
CA PHE A 77 0.54 0.39 -15.96
C PHE A 77 -0.22 -0.25 -17.12
N GLY A 78 -0.96 0.52 -17.87
CA GLY A 78 -1.92 -0.01 -18.82
C GLY A 78 -1.32 -0.43 -20.16
N VAL A 79 -1.98 -1.39 -20.80
CA VAL A 79 -1.86 -1.66 -22.23
C VAL A 79 -3.23 -1.44 -22.83
N PRO A 80 -3.37 -0.56 -23.82
CA PRO A 80 -2.30 0.22 -24.42
C PRO A 80 -1.75 1.29 -23.46
N PHE A 81 -0.44 1.45 -23.43
CA PHE A 81 0.22 2.52 -22.70
C PHE A 81 -0.19 3.87 -23.28
N LEU A 82 -0.69 4.75 -22.46
CA LEU A 82 -0.98 6.10 -22.87
C LEU A 82 0.34 6.89 -22.93
N PRO A 83 0.70 7.46 -24.10
CA PRO A 83 1.94 8.24 -24.22
C PRO A 83 1.90 9.51 -23.36
N GLU A 84 0.70 9.98 -23.03
CA GLU A 84 0.46 11.14 -22.21
C GLU A 84 -0.17 10.70 -20.89
N LEU A 85 0.53 10.92 -19.79
CA LEU A 85 0.04 10.67 -18.44
C LEU A 85 -0.65 11.94 -17.90
N ASN A 86 -1.72 12.34 -18.58
CA ASN A 86 -2.46 13.55 -18.28
C ASN A 86 -3.64 13.27 -17.34
N VAL A 87 -3.85 14.19 -16.44
CA VAL A 87 -5.00 14.22 -15.53
C VAL A 87 -6.01 15.24 -16.06
N ASP A 88 -7.21 14.80 -16.35
CA ASP A 88 -8.29 15.66 -16.82
C ASP A 88 -9.35 15.90 -15.73
N LYS A 89 -10.28 16.81 -16.02
CA LYS A 89 -11.38 17.14 -15.09
C LYS A 89 -12.30 15.96 -14.79
N HIS A 90 -12.35 14.97 -15.69
CA HIS A 90 -13.16 13.77 -15.49
C HIS A 90 -12.53 12.86 -14.44
N VAL A 91 -11.22 12.61 -14.53
CA VAL A 91 -10.44 11.88 -13.51
C VAL A 91 -10.59 12.55 -12.16
N LEU A 92 -10.39 13.87 -12.09
CA LEU A 92 -10.49 14.62 -10.83
C LEU A 92 -11.88 14.55 -10.19
N ARG A 93 -12.95 14.66 -10.98
CA ARG A 93 -14.33 14.51 -10.46
C ARG A 93 -14.58 13.11 -9.89
N ASN A 94 -14.18 12.07 -10.62
CA ASN A 94 -14.35 10.68 -10.16
C ASN A 94 -13.57 10.42 -8.88
N LEU A 95 -12.32 10.87 -8.80
CA LEU A 95 -11.50 10.73 -7.60
C LEU A 95 -12.16 11.41 -6.38
N ARG A 96 -12.60 12.66 -6.51
CA ARG A 96 -13.29 13.36 -5.41
C ARG A 96 -14.56 12.64 -4.97
N THR A 97 -15.35 12.15 -5.93
CA THR A 97 -16.59 11.40 -5.63
C THR A 97 -16.28 10.09 -4.91
N HIS A 98 -15.23 9.38 -5.35
CA HIS A 98 -14.78 8.14 -4.70
C HIS A 98 -14.32 8.39 -3.27
N LEU A 99 -13.45 9.39 -3.05
CA LEU A 99 -12.96 9.73 -1.71
C LEU A 99 -14.08 10.22 -0.79
N ALA A 100 -15.05 10.97 -1.31
CA ALA A 100 -16.22 11.41 -0.54
C ALA A 100 -17.06 10.20 -0.07
N ALA A 101 -17.32 9.24 -0.97
CA ALA A 101 -18.04 8.01 -0.64
C ALA A 101 -17.27 7.18 0.40
N MET A 102 -15.94 7.05 0.24
CA MET A 102 -15.10 6.33 1.19
C MET A 102 -15.11 6.99 2.57
N ARG A 103 -14.95 8.33 2.62
CA ARG A 103 -15.00 9.14 3.86
C ARG A 103 -16.35 9.03 4.54
N GLU A 104 -17.45 9.08 3.78
CA GLU A 104 -18.80 8.94 4.34
C GLU A 104 -19.00 7.59 5.05
N GLY A 105 -18.49 6.50 4.44
CA GLY A 105 -18.56 5.17 5.03
C GLY A 105 -17.61 4.98 6.22
N ALA A 106 -16.36 5.35 6.06
CA ALA A 106 -15.32 5.15 7.06
C ALA A 106 -15.47 6.06 8.29
N GLY A 107 -16.15 7.21 8.12
CA GLY A 107 -16.28 8.22 9.18
C GLY A 107 -15.04 9.13 9.29
N PRO A 108 -15.08 10.13 10.21
CA PRO A 108 -14.04 11.15 10.31
C PRO A 108 -12.71 10.63 10.90
N ASP A 109 -12.75 9.58 11.71
CA ASP A 109 -11.61 9.12 12.52
C ASP A 109 -10.73 8.08 11.80
N VAL A 110 -11.12 7.62 10.60
CA VAL A 110 -10.31 6.72 9.79
C VAL A 110 -9.41 7.53 8.85
N ASP A 111 -8.10 7.34 8.95
CA ASP A 111 -7.13 7.96 8.05
C ASP A 111 -7.30 7.46 6.62
N LEU A 112 -7.37 8.37 5.65
CA LEU A 112 -7.40 8.05 4.23
C LEU A 112 -6.02 8.21 3.61
N LEU A 113 -5.58 7.20 2.88
CA LEU A 113 -4.37 7.19 2.08
C LEU A 113 -4.75 6.98 0.62
N LEU A 114 -4.04 7.66 -0.28
CA LEU A 114 -4.25 7.53 -1.71
C LEU A 114 -2.95 7.12 -2.39
N ASP A 115 -3.02 6.08 -3.21
CA ASP A 115 -1.90 5.61 -4.00
C ASP A 115 -2.12 5.98 -5.47
N LEU A 116 -1.23 6.82 -5.99
CA LEU A 116 -1.22 7.32 -7.35
C LEU A 116 -0.26 6.57 -8.26
N ASN A 117 0.64 5.76 -7.69
CA ASN A 117 1.70 5.05 -8.42
C ASN A 117 2.43 5.99 -9.43
N PHE A 118 2.74 5.49 -10.64
CA PHE A 118 3.34 6.23 -11.76
C PHE A 118 2.30 6.83 -12.73
N ASN A 119 1.07 7.08 -12.28
CA ASN A 119 -0.06 7.35 -13.17
C ASN A 119 -0.17 8.79 -13.68
N ALA A 120 0.71 9.70 -13.27
CA ALA A 120 0.72 11.07 -13.78
C ALA A 120 2.15 11.60 -13.95
N LYS A 121 2.27 12.82 -14.47
CA LYS A 121 3.48 13.63 -14.45
C LYS A 121 3.37 14.68 -13.36
N THR A 122 4.44 15.43 -13.12
CA THR A 122 4.53 16.45 -12.06
C THR A 122 3.31 17.38 -12.01
N GLU A 123 2.90 17.90 -13.17
CA GLU A 123 1.71 18.76 -13.29
C GLU A 123 0.44 18.02 -12.84
N GLY A 124 0.21 16.80 -13.36
CA GLY A 124 -0.97 16.01 -13.03
C GLY A 124 -1.05 15.66 -11.55
N TYR A 125 0.08 15.31 -10.91
CA TYR A 125 0.12 15.11 -9.46
C TYR A 125 -0.28 16.36 -8.69
N LEU A 126 0.20 17.54 -9.10
CA LEU A 126 -0.18 18.80 -8.44
C LEU A 126 -1.66 19.11 -8.61
N GLU A 127 -2.26 18.85 -9.79
CA GLU A 127 -3.70 19.01 -10.01
C GLU A 127 -4.52 18.03 -9.15
N ILE A 128 -4.08 16.78 -9.00
CA ILE A 128 -4.72 15.81 -8.10
C ILE A 128 -4.64 16.31 -6.65
N LEU A 129 -3.46 16.66 -6.16
CA LEU A 129 -3.25 17.11 -4.78
C LEU A 129 -4.12 18.32 -4.44
N LYS A 130 -4.21 19.28 -5.36
CA LYS A 130 -5.10 20.44 -5.22
C LYS A 130 -6.58 20.05 -5.19
N ALA A 131 -6.99 19.11 -6.06
CA ALA A 131 -8.38 18.69 -6.16
C ALA A 131 -8.88 17.93 -4.92
N ILE A 132 -7.99 17.31 -4.16
CA ILE A 132 -8.32 16.54 -2.95
C ILE A 132 -7.96 17.24 -1.64
N ALA A 133 -7.59 18.52 -1.67
CA ALA A 133 -7.13 19.27 -0.50
C ALA A 133 -8.10 19.23 0.70
N GLU A 134 -9.41 19.10 0.43
CA GLU A 134 -10.46 19.04 1.45
C GLU A 134 -10.54 17.71 2.23
N PHE A 135 -9.90 16.62 1.76
CA PHE A 135 -10.07 15.29 2.35
C PHE A 135 -9.11 14.99 3.51
N ASP A 136 -8.17 15.88 3.82
CA ASP A 136 -7.18 15.70 4.91
C ASP A 136 -6.53 14.32 4.85
N MET A 137 -5.76 14.07 3.77
CA MET A 137 -5.16 12.76 3.54
C MET A 137 -4.02 12.51 4.53
N PHE A 138 -3.96 11.31 5.10
CA PHE A 138 -2.84 10.87 5.94
C PHE A 138 -1.51 10.89 5.18
N TRP A 139 -1.54 10.48 3.91
CA TRP A 139 -0.55 10.78 2.87
C TRP A 139 -1.12 10.52 1.46
N VAL A 140 -0.42 11.06 0.47
CA VAL A 140 -0.58 10.69 -0.94
C VAL A 140 0.71 10.04 -1.41
N GLU A 141 0.60 8.81 -1.89
CA GLU A 141 1.73 8.01 -2.40
C GLU A 141 1.94 8.30 -3.88
N ILE A 142 3.17 8.67 -4.23
CA ILE A 142 3.54 9.06 -5.60
C ILE A 142 4.88 8.43 -5.93
N ASP A 143 4.90 7.57 -6.94
CA ASP A 143 6.14 7.01 -7.44
C ASP A 143 6.76 7.89 -8.51
N SER A 144 8.00 8.24 -8.30
CA SER A 144 8.78 9.04 -9.24
C SER A 144 10.25 8.65 -9.18
N TYR A 145 10.86 8.42 -10.34
CA TYR A 145 12.30 8.18 -10.46
C TYR A 145 13.14 9.48 -10.48
N ASN A 146 12.50 10.63 -10.27
CA ASN A 146 13.18 11.93 -10.20
C ASN A 146 13.01 12.54 -8.81
N PRO A 147 14.03 12.45 -7.93
CA PRO A 147 13.93 12.98 -6.57
C PRO A 147 13.68 14.48 -6.52
N ALA A 148 14.24 15.27 -7.45
CA ALA A 148 14.02 16.72 -7.48
C ALA A 148 12.58 17.08 -7.86
N ALA A 149 11.97 16.35 -8.82
CA ALA A 149 10.56 16.52 -9.18
C ALA A 149 9.64 16.14 -8.01
N LEU A 150 9.93 15.03 -7.34
CA LEU A 150 9.16 14.60 -6.17
C LEU A 150 9.29 15.60 -5.01
N GLY A 151 10.50 16.11 -4.75
CA GLY A 151 10.72 17.16 -3.76
C GLY A 151 9.99 18.46 -4.08
N TYR A 152 9.88 18.82 -5.37
CA TYR A 152 9.05 19.94 -5.81
C TYR A 152 7.57 19.69 -5.51
N ILE A 153 7.04 18.51 -5.87
CA ILE A 153 5.65 18.12 -5.59
C ILE A 153 5.38 18.18 -4.09
N ARG A 154 6.25 17.59 -3.25
CA ARG A 154 6.10 17.61 -1.80
C ARG A 154 5.96 19.04 -1.24
N ARG A 155 6.82 19.96 -1.69
CA ARG A 155 6.80 21.36 -1.23
C ARG A 155 5.52 22.12 -1.61
N GLN A 156 4.80 21.66 -2.65
CA GLN A 156 3.53 22.26 -3.10
C GLN A 156 2.30 21.51 -2.56
N SER A 157 2.50 20.36 -1.97
CA SER A 157 1.41 19.51 -1.49
C SER A 157 0.79 20.03 -0.19
N PRO A 158 -0.54 20.09 -0.07
CA PRO A 158 -1.22 20.32 1.20
C PRO A 158 -1.25 19.06 2.09
N HIS A 159 -0.81 17.92 1.56
CA HIS A 159 -0.81 16.61 2.23
C HIS A 159 0.61 16.07 2.38
N PRO A 160 0.89 15.22 3.39
CA PRO A 160 2.12 14.46 3.43
C PRO A 160 2.29 13.59 2.17
N ILE A 161 3.53 13.45 1.70
CA ILE A 161 3.88 12.62 0.54
C ILE A 161 4.61 11.38 1.00
N SER A 162 4.21 10.21 0.47
CA SER A 162 4.99 8.97 0.56
C SER A 162 5.46 8.52 -0.81
N SER A 163 6.55 7.74 -0.86
CA SER A 163 7.17 7.25 -2.11
C SER A 163 8.25 6.23 -1.84
N CYS A 164 8.85 5.72 -2.91
CA CYS A 164 10.07 4.92 -2.94
C CYS A 164 9.87 3.40 -2.85
N GLU A 165 8.65 2.87 -3.01
CA GLU A 165 8.38 1.43 -2.91
C GLU A 165 9.23 0.57 -3.87
N THR A 166 9.61 1.12 -5.03
CA THR A 166 10.34 0.40 -6.07
C THR A 166 11.85 0.51 -5.98
N LEU A 167 12.39 1.29 -5.01
CA LEU A 167 13.82 1.52 -4.88
C LEU A 167 14.54 0.35 -4.18
N LEU A 168 15.73 0.02 -4.68
CA LEU A 168 16.54 -1.07 -4.16
C LEU A 168 17.87 -0.58 -3.60
N GLY A 169 18.08 -0.91 -2.33
CA GLY A 169 19.32 -0.56 -1.63
C GLY A 169 19.43 0.91 -1.24
N LEU A 170 20.16 1.16 -0.16
CA LEU A 170 20.32 2.50 0.41
C LEU A 170 20.81 3.55 -0.61
N ARG A 171 21.63 3.13 -1.59
CA ARG A 171 22.18 4.04 -2.60
C ARG A 171 21.07 4.72 -3.42
N GLU A 172 19.97 4.02 -3.73
CA GLU A 172 18.85 4.57 -4.49
C GLU A 172 17.99 5.51 -3.64
N PHE A 173 17.86 5.26 -2.33
CA PHE A 173 17.10 6.11 -1.40
C PHE A 173 17.82 7.44 -1.07
N LEU A 174 19.17 7.46 -1.00
CA LEU A 174 19.92 8.63 -0.56
C LEU A 174 19.63 9.91 -1.35
N PRO A 175 19.50 9.93 -2.70
CA PRO A 175 19.12 11.13 -3.44
C PRO A 175 17.78 11.70 -2.99
N TYR A 176 16.79 10.85 -2.71
CA TYR A 176 15.46 11.26 -2.24
C TYR A 176 15.49 11.84 -0.83
N PHE A 177 16.27 11.26 0.08
CA PHE A 177 16.47 11.81 1.42
C PHE A 177 17.17 13.18 1.38
N ARG A 178 18.20 13.35 0.55
CA ARG A 178 18.91 14.64 0.39
C ARG A 178 18.02 15.74 -0.18
N GLU A 179 17.12 15.40 -1.09
CA GLU A 179 16.14 16.32 -1.67
C GLU A 179 14.93 16.58 -0.76
N GLN A 180 14.87 15.91 0.39
CA GLN A 180 13.65 15.96 1.24
C GLN A 180 12.40 15.68 0.41
N ALA A 181 12.48 14.63 -0.43
CA ALA A 181 11.50 14.38 -1.48
C ALA A 181 10.18 13.79 -0.98
N MET A 182 10.16 13.21 0.23
CA MET A 182 8.96 12.63 0.85
C MET A 182 8.96 12.83 2.37
N ASP A 183 7.80 12.63 2.98
CA ASP A 183 7.60 12.62 4.43
C ASP A 183 7.67 11.19 5.00
N VAL A 184 7.31 10.21 4.15
CA VAL A 184 7.33 8.79 4.50
C VAL A 184 8.01 8.00 3.38
N ALA A 185 9.08 7.29 3.68
CA ALA A 185 9.74 6.39 2.74
C ALA A 185 9.06 5.01 2.81
N ILE A 186 8.50 4.59 1.69
CA ILE A 186 7.96 3.24 1.55
C ILE A 186 9.12 2.29 1.26
N ILE A 187 9.30 1.28 2.11
CA ILE A 187 10.43 0.34 2.02
C ILE A 187 9.90 -1.07 1.81
N ASP A 188 10.22 -1.68 0.67
CA ASP A 188 9.95 -3.10 0.47
C ASP A 188 11.04 -3.95 1.13
N ALA A 189 10.74 -4.50 2.30
CA ALA A 189 11.68 -5.34 3.03
C ALA A 189 11.87 -6.73 2.40
N VAL A 190 10.94 -7.16 1.54
CA VAL A 190 11.04 -8.45 0.81
C VAL A 190 12.02 -8.33 -0.35
N TRP A 191 11.91 -7.25 -1.14
CA TRP A 191 12.81 -7.01 -2.29
C TRP A 191 14.21 -6.59 -1.86
N ASN A 192 14.32 -5.76 -0.81
CA ASN A 192 15.59 -5.28 -0.28
C ASN A 192 16.30 -6.31 0.61
N GLY A 193 15.56 -7.25 1.19
CA GLY A 193 15.99 -8.01 2.35
C GLY A 193 15.97 -7.17 3.63
N VAL A 194 15.56 -7.78 4.75
CA VAL A 194 15.38 -7.06 6.02
C VAL A 194 16.63 -6.33 6.52
N TRP A 195 17.82 -6.89 6.27
CA TRP A 195 19.07 -6.24 6.66
C TRP A 195 19.32 -4.95 5.91
N GLN A 196 19.03 -4.92 4.62
CA GLN A 196 19.15 -3.70 3.83
C GLN A 196 18.03 -2.71 4.17
N ALA A 197 16.80 -3.20 4.42
CA ALA A 197 15.69 -2.39 4.87
C ALA A 197 16.00 -1.66 6.20
N MET A 198 16.67 -2.33 7.16
CA MET A 198 17.15 -1.70 8.41
C MET A 198 18.14 -0.56 8.14
N LYS A 199 19.08 -0.73 7.19
CA LYS A 199 20.02 0.36 6.83
C LYS A 199 19.30 1.55 6.23
N ILE A 200 18.28 1.31 5.38
CA ILE A 200 17.47 2.37 4.77
C ILE A 200 16.67 3.09 5.87
N ALA A 201 16.02 2.36 6.78
CA ALA A 201 15.25 2.93 7.89
C ALA A 201 16.11 3.79 8.83
N ASN A 202 17.32 3.33 9.18
CA ASN A 202 18.27 4.10 9.99
C ASN A 202 18.76 5.37 9.27
N ALA A 203 18.96 5.28 7.94
CA ALA A 203 19.30 6.47 7.18
C ALA A 203 18.13 7.45 7.10
N ALA A 204 16.90 6.96 6.88
CA ALA A 204 15.69 7.78 6.87
C ALA A 204 15.53 8.57 8.19
N GLU A 205 15.77 7.91 9.34
CA GLU A 205 15.74 8.56 10.66
C GLU A 205 16.71 9.75 10.75
N ALA A 206 17.93 9.59 10.23
CA ALA A 206 18.93 10.67 10.21
C ALA A 206 18.53 11.86 9.32
N PHE A 207 17.59 11.68 8.39
CA PHE A 207 17.01 12.74 7.56
C PHE A 207 15.61 13.19 8.03
N GLU A 208 15.19 12.78 9.23
CA GLU A 208 13.86 13.08 9.82
C GLU A 208 12.69 12.55 8.98
N VAL A 209 12.89 11.42 8.26
CA VAL A 209 11.89 10.75 7.45
C VAL A 209 11.36 9.53 8.17
N ASN A 210 10.04 9.41 8.29
CA ASN A 210 9.40 8.19 8.75
C ASN A 210 9.44 7.11 7.65
N ILE A 211 9.24 5.84 8.06
CA ILE A 211 9.14 4.74 7.10
C ILE A 211 7.80 4.03 7.20
N ALA A 212 7.41 3.38 6.11
CA ALA A 212 6.32 2.43 6.09
C ALA A 212 6.72 1.20 5.25
N PRO A 213 6.54 -0.03 5.76
CA PRO A 213 6.81 -1.23 4.98
C PRO A 213 5.80 -1.40 3.84
N HIS A 214 6.28 -1.58 2.60
CA HIS A 214 5.50 -2.02 1.44
C HIS A 214 5.14 -3.49 1.61
N ASN A 215 3.85 -3.84 1.63
CA ASN A 215 3.42 -5.20 1.95
C ASN A 215 2.03 -5.56 1.39
N PHE A 216 1.91 -5.67 0.09
CA PHE A 216 0.69 -6.17 -0.59
C PHE A 216 0.72 -7.68 -0.87
N TYR A 217 1.60 -8.42 -0.22
CA TYR A 217 1.90 -9.83 -0.46
C TYR A 217 1.11 -10.78 0.44
N GLY A 218 1.51 -12.06 0.37
CA GLY A 218 0.97 -13.12 1.22
C GLY A 218 1.43 -13.05 2.69
N HIS A 219 0.95 -14.00 3.48
CA HIS A 219 1.16 -14.03 4.93
C HIS A 219 2.63 -14.08 5.36
N LEU A 220 3.50 -14.83 4.63
CA LEU A 220 4.92 -14.88 4.97
C LEU A 220 5.59 -13.51 4.89
N CYS A 221 5.30 -12.76 3.82
CA CYS A 221 5.84 -11.41 3.65
C CYS A 221 5.32 -10.46 4.74
N THR A 222 4.04 -10.59 5.11
CA THR A 222 3.45 -9.85 6.23
C THR A 222 4.18 -10.17 7.54
N MET A 223 4.50 -11.44 7.80
CA MET A 223 5.27 -11.83 8.99
C MET A 223 6.70 -11.28 8.96
N MET A 224 7.37 -11.26 7.80
CA MET A 224 8.69 -10.62 7.66
C MET A 224 8.62 -9.11 7.95
N ASN A 225 7.65 -8.42 7.36
CA ASN A 225 7.47 -6.99 7.55
C ASN A 225 7.08 -6.61 8.98
N VAL A 226 6.30 -7.43 9.69
CA VAL A 226 5.95 -7.14 11.10
C VAL A 226 7.17 -7.23 12.02
N HIS A 227 8.12 -8.13 11.77
CA HIS A 227 9.39 -8.18 12.51
C HIS A 227 10.27 -6.96 12.22
N PHE A 228 10.35 -6.53 10.97
CA PHE A 228 11.04 -5.30 10.57
C PHE A 228 10.39 -4.07 11.21
N ALA A 229 9.07 -3.91 11.06
CA ALA A 229 8.31 -2.81 11.64
C ALA A 229 8.38 -2.75 13.17
N ALA A 230 8.49 -3.90 13.84
CA ALA A 230 8.64 -3.97 15.30
C ALA A 230 9.99 -3.43 15.78
N ALA A 231 11.05 -3.56 14.94
CA ALA A 231 12.41 -3.19 15.31
C ALA A 231 12.79 -1.74 15.00
N VAL A 232 12.08 -1.06 14.07
CA VAL A 232 12.45 0.31 13.66
C VAL A 232 11.69 1.38 14.44
N PRO A 233 12.38 2.39 15.04
CA PRO A 233 11.74 3.44 15.83
C PRO A 233 10.87 4.37 15.01
N ASN A 234 11.30 4.76 13.81
CA ASN A 234 10.66 5.74 12.91
C ASN A 234 9.55 5.16 12.02
N LEU A 235 8.90 4.08 12.46
CA LEU A 235 7.73 3.52 11.78
C LEU A 235 6.53 4.48 11.85
N ARG A 236 5.93 4.79 10.71
CA ARG A 236 4.67 5.54 10.63
C ARG A 236 3.45 4.63 10.78
N ILE A 237 3.35 3.63 9.91
CA ILE A 237 2.28 2.62 9.82
C ILE A 237 2.74 1.54 8.84
N MET A 238 2.16 0.34 8.84
CA MET A 238 2.53 -0.75 7.93
C MET A 238 1.36 -1.10 7.00
N GLU A 239 1.68 -1.38 5.74
CA GLU A 239 0.74 -1.86 4.73
C GLU A 239 0.30 -3.31 4.99
N VAL A 240 -1.00 -3.61 4.79
CA VAL A 240 -1.49 -4.99 4.71
C VAL A 240 -2.72 -5.07 3.80
N ASP A 241 -2.70 -6.01 2.85
CA ASP A 241 -3.91 -6.42 2.14
C ASP A 241 -4.81 -7.26 3.05
N ILE A 242 -6.05 -6.85 3.17
CA ILE A 242 -7.07 -7.54 3.98
C ILE A 242 -8.01 -8.37 3.11
N ASP A 243 -8.26 -7.92 1.87
CA ASP A 243 -8.98 -8.72 0.89
C ASP A 243 -8.11 -9.89 0.45
N ARG A 244 -8.49 -11.11 0.86
CA ARG A 244 -7.75 -12.35 0.66
C ARG A 244 -8.59 -13.42 -0.02
N ILE A 245 -7.94 -14.34 -0.73
CA ILE A 245 -8.60 -15.57 -1.18
C ILE A 245 -8.85 -16.50 0.00
N ALA A 246 -9.98 -17.20 -0.05
CA ALA A 246 -10.51 -17.94 1.11
C ALA A 246 -9.58 -18.98 1.73
N TRP A 247 -8.66 -19.52 0.95
CA TRP A 247 -7.75 -20.60 1.36
C TRP A 247 -6.29 -20.17 1.59
N ASP A 248 -5.94 -18.89 1.48
CA ASP A 248 -4.52 -18.46 1.57
C ASP A 248 -3.93 -18.73 2.96
N HIS A 249 -4.76 -18.80 3.99
CA HIS A 249 -4.36 -19.15 5.35
C HIS A 249 -3.87 -20.60 5.47
N GLU A 250 -4.28 -21.49 4.57
CA GLU A 250 -3.85 -22.90 4.56
C GLU A 250 -2.39 -23.08 4.10
N LEU A 251 -1.82 -22.06 3.42
CA LEU A 251 -0.47 -22.11 2.87
C LEU A 251 0.62 -22.00 3.95
N PHE A 252 0.26 -21.64 5.17
CA PHE A 252 1.23 -21.34 6.25
C PHE A 252 0.81 -21.99 7.57
N THR A 253 1.80 -22.33 8.40
CA THR A 253 1.55 -22.93 9.72
C THR A 253 0.89 -21.96 10.70
N HIS A 254 1.15 -20.66 10.53
CA HIS A 254 0.55 -19.58 11.29
C HIS A 254 0.33 -18.36 10.39
N VAL A 255 -0.78 -17.67 10.60
CA VAL A 255 -1.11 -16.44 9.87
C VAL A 255 -0.99 -15.21 10.78
N PRO A 256 -0.81 -14.00 10.23
CA PRO A 256 -0.79 -12.77 10.98
C PRO A 256 -2.05 -12.60 11.85
N GLN A 257 -1.89 -12.17 13.09
CA GLN A 257 -2.99 -11.93 14.02
C GLN A 257 -3.30 -10.44 14.10
N PHE A 258 -4.55 -10.08 13.81
CA PHE A 258 -5.04 -8.71 13.85
C PHE A 258 -5.85 -8.45 15.11
N GLU A 259 -5.60 -7.32 15.76
CA GLU A 259 -6.35 -6.81 16.89
C GLU A 259 -6.66 -5.33 16.70
N SER A 260 -7.90 -4.99 16.39
CA SER A 260 -8.37 -3.59 16.27
C SER A 260 -7.44 -2.69 15.43
N GLY A 261 -7.12 -3.11 14.20
CA GLY A 261 -6.27 -2.34 13.27
C GLY A 261 -4.77 -2.43 13.55
N TYR A 262 -4.35 -3.38 14.40
CA TYR A 262 -2.95 -3.68 14.68
C TYR A 262 -2.62 -5.12 14.35
N LEU A 263 -1.38 -5.38 13.93
CA LEU A 263 -0.77 -6.70 13.90
C LEU A 263 -0.01 -6.96 15.19
N VAL A 264 -0.26 -8.12 15.80
CA VAL A 264 0.51 -8.59 16.95
C VAL A 264 1.88 -9.08 16.48
N VAL A 265 2.94 -8.61 17.13
CA VAL A 265 4.31 -9.05 16.82
C VAL A 265 4.51 -10.46 17.35
N PRO A 266 4.80 -11.46 16.50
CA PRO A 266 4.91 -12.85 16.95
C PRO A 266 6.23 -13.10 17.71
N ASP A 267 6.15 -13.83 18.81
CA ASP A 267 7.32 -14.25 19.62
C ASP A 267 7.84 -15.65 19.26
N ARG A 268 7.31 -16.28 18.20
CA ARG A 268 7.78 -17.58 17.71
C ARG A 268 9.15 -17.46 17.03
N PRO A 269 9.94 -18.54 16.99
CA PRO A 269 11.23 -18.55 16.28
C PRO A 269 11.10 -18.19 14.79
N GLY A 270 12.17 -17.64 14.23
CA GLY A 270 12.19 -17.23 12.82
C GLY A 270 11.22 -16.07 12.56
N TRP A 271 10.48 -16.16 11.45
CA TRP A 271 9.41 -15.23 11.10
C TRP A 271 8.08 -15.53 11.82
N GLY A 272 8.07 -16.55 12.71
CA GLY A 272 6.87 -16.98 13.43
C GLY A 272 5.88 -17.82 12.61
N THR A 273 6.24 -18.18 11.39
CA THR A 273 5.48 -19.05 10.49
C THR A 273 6.40 -19.79 9.51
N GLU A 274 5.89 -20.87 8.94
CA GLU A 274 6.57 -21.66 7.91
C GLU A 274 5.57 -22.06 6.82
N PRO A 275 6.01 -22.35 5.59
CA PRO A 275 5.18 -22.92 4.54
C PRO A 275 4.56 -24.25 4.99
N ASN A 276 3.25 -24.41 4.82
CA ASN A 276 2.51 -25.64 5.10
C ASN A 276 2.51 -26.53 3.84
N GLN A 277 3.27 -27.63 3.85
CA GLN A 277 3.41 -28.53 2.71
C GLN A 277 2.07 -29.11 2.23
N ALA A 278 1.17 -29.44 3.15
CA ALA A 278 -0.16 -29.95 2.81
C ALA A 278 -1.02 -28.89 2.09
N GLY A 279 -1.02 -27.66 2.60
CA GLY A 279 -1.71 -26.54 1.96
C GLY A 279 -1.15 -26.21 0.58
N LEU A 280 0.19 -26.18 0.43
CA LEU A 280 0.82 -25.98 -0.88
C LEU A 280 0.47 -27.08 -1.89
N ALA A 281 0.39 -28.33 -1.46
CA ALA A 281 -0.02 -29.45 -2.32
C ALA A 281 -1.50 -29.39 -2.69
N ALA A 282 -2.36 -28.88 -1.80
CA ALA A 282 -3.80 -28.72 -2.06
C ALA A 282 -4.09 -27.57 -3.04
N HIS A 283 -3.24 -26.54 -3.08
CA HIS A 283 -3.40 -25.35 -3.92
C HIS A 283 -2.20 -25.14 -4.86
N PRO A 284 -1.93 -26.06 -5.79
CA PRO A 284 -0.81 -25.93 -6.70
C PRO A 284 -0.98 -24.73 -7.64
N PRO A 285 0.13 -24.08 -8.06
CA PRO A 285 0.07 -23.01 -9.06
C PRO A 285 -0.61 -23.52 -10.32
N THR A 286 -1.62 -22.78 -10.81
CA THR A 286 -2.25 -23.06 -12.10
C THR A 286 -1.69 -22.10 -13.15
N ALA A 287 -1.58 -22.57 -14.41
CA ALA A 287 -1.10 -21.74 -15.53
C ALA A 287 -1.96 -20.47 -15.76
N ARG A 288 -3.13 -20.38 -15.11
CA ARG A 288 -4.06 -19.26 -15.15
C ARG A 288 -4.24 -18.56 -13.80
N ALA A 289 -3.58 -18.97 -12.74
CA ALA A 289 -3.35 -18.09 -11.60
C ALA A 289 -2.41 -16.97 -12.06
N GLY A 290 -2.81 -16.30 -13.09
CA GLY A 290 -2.18 -15.12 -13.64
C GLY A 290 -2.31 -14.02 -12.59
N ILE A 291 -1.43 -14.08 -11.73
CA ILE A 291 -0.63 -12.99 -11.27
C ILE A 291 -0.57 -12.02 -12.41
N MET A 292 -1.04 -10.82 -12.15
CA MET A 292 -0.92 -9.66 -12.98
C MET A 292 0.12 -9.86 -14.09
N GLU A 293 -0.31 -10.10 -15.32
CA GLU A 293 0.56 -10.00 -16.48
C GLU A 293 0.98 -8.54 -16.61
N TYR A 294 1.88 -8.11 -15.73
CA TYR A 294 2.60 -6.88 -15.93
C TYR A 294 3.46 -7.06 -17.17
N GLY A 295 2.98 -6.55 -18.29
CA GLY A 295 3.82 -6.22 -19.42
C GLY A 295 4.25 -7.33 -20.34
N ARG A 296 3.53 -8.45 -20.51
CA ARG A 296 3.70 -9.27 -21.72
C ARG A 296 2.97 -8.58 -22.87
N ARG A 297 3.77 -7.88 -23.70
CA ARG A 297 3.37 -7.62 -25.08
C ARG A 297 3.20 -8.98 -25.75
N THR A 298 1.98 -9.39 -26.01
CA THR A 298 1.74 -10.39 -27.07
C THR A 298 2.18 -9.76 -28.39
N PRO A 299 2.94 -10.50 -29.22
CA PRO A 299 3.44 -10.01 -30.50
C PRO A 299 2.30 -9.64 -31.45
#